data_00329c7710f6aaea2d873f9b11fccd56
#
_entry.id   00329c7710f6aaea2d873f9b11fccd56
#
_cell.length_a   1.000
_cell.length_b   1.000
_cell.length_c   1.000
_cell.angle_alpha   90.00
_cell.angle_beta   90.00
_cell.angle_gamma   90.00
#
_symmetry.space_group_name_H-M   'P 1'
#
loop_
_entity.id
_entity.type
_entity.pdbx_description
1 polymer ?
#
loop_
_entity_poly.entity_id
_entity_poly.type
_entity_poly.pdbx_seq_one_letter_code
_entity_poly.pdbx_strand_id
1 'polypeptide(L)'
;AIGWKRACHSVLIECKVTRSDFLADRAKPFRLKPANGVGCERFYLVPSGVVRREELPEGWGLLEHRRGRIETIHPSAKNLRSATGFRYEMNLLLASLRRVEVRVEPQSITDFLKWKNRMAEYNRGTLPEGLAPAEEELNVFLEPEVM
;
A
#
# COMPACT_ATOMS: atom_id res chain seq x y z
N ALA A 1 6.11 -4.02 -5.23
CA ALA A 1 5.22 -3.79 -4.08
C ALA A 1 4.63 -2.38 -4.15
N ILE A 2 3.44 -2.18 -3.62
CA ILE A 2 2.83 -0.87 -3.42
C ILE A 2 2.28 -0.81 -1.99
N GLY A 3 2.48 0.33 -1.33
CA GLY A 3 1.96 0.60 0.01
C GLY A 3 1.31 1.98 0.06
N TRP A 4 0.41 2.17 1.02
CA TRP A 4 -0.29 3.43 1.23
C TRP A 4 0.03 3.98 2.62
N LYS A 5 0.27 5.28 2.69
CA LYS A 5 0.40 6.07 3.90
C LYS A 5 -0.90 6.88 4.12
N ARG A 6 -0.96 7.68 5.20
CA ARG A 6 -2.06 8.61 5.44
C ARG A 6 -2.29 9.53 4.22
N ALA A 7 -3.50 10.07 4.09
CA ALA A 7 -3.94 10.94 3.01
C ALA A 7 -3.78 10.32 1.60
N CYS A 8 -4.03 9.01 1.48
CA CYS A 8 -3.94 8.28 0.21
C CYS A 8 -2.59 8.40 -0.51
N HIS A 9 -1.53 8.70 0.23
CA HIS A 9 -0.18 8.77 -0.32
C HIS A 9 0.37 7.37 -0.56
N SER A 10 0.60 7.03 -1.82
CA SER A 10 1.08 5.71 -2.23
C SER A 10 2.57 5.73 -2.57
N VAL A 11 3.25 4.64 -2.22
CA VAL A 11 4.66 4.40 -2.55
C VAL A 11 4.76 3.10 -3.34
N LEU A 12 5.26 3.18 -4.57
CA LEU A 12 5.56 2.04 -5.41
C LEU A 12 7.04 1.67 -5.28
N ILE A 13 7.33 0.41 -5.02
CA ILE A 13 8.69 -0.13 -5.02
C ILE A 13 8.76 -1.26 -6.04
N GLU A 14 9.63 -1.12 -7.03
CA GLU A 14 9.95 -2.15 -8.02
C GLU A 14 11.32 -2.75 -7.74
N CYS A 15 11.35 -4.03 -7.37
CA CYS A 15 12.58 -4.75 -7.14
C CYS A 15 13.18 -5.23 -8.47
N LYS A 16 14.46 -4.97 -8.68
CA LYS A 16 15.24 -5.42 -9.83
C LYS A 16 16.53 -6.06 -9.32
N VAL A 17 16.70 -7.34 -9.59
CA VAL A 17 17.86 -8.10 -9.07
C VAL A 17 19.06 -7.99 -10.00
N THR A 18 18.81 -7.85 -11.31
CA THR A 18 19.86 -7.74 -12.31
C THR A 18 19.73 -6.48 -13.15
N ARG A 19 20.85 -6.07 -13.74
CA ARG A 19 20.87 -4.94 -14.69
C ARG A 19 19.99 -5.19 -15.92
N SER A 20 19.97 -6.40 -16.45
CA SER A 20 19.14 -6.77 -17.59
C SER A 20 17.65 -6.64 -17.29
N ASP A 21 17.21 -7.02 -16.11
CA ASP A 21 15.82 -6.85 -15.65
C ASP A 21 15.44 -5.37 -15.52
N PHE A 22 16.34 -4.53 -15.02
CA PHE A 22 16.14 -3.08 -14.97
C PHE A 22 16.01 -2.49 -16.38
N LEU A 23 16.91 -2.84 -17.31
CA LEU A 23 16.88 -2.33 -18.67
C LEU A 23 15.63 -2.77 -19.45
N ALA A 24 15.20 -4.03 -19.27
CA ALA A 24 13.96 -4.54 -19.87
C ALA A 24 12.72 -3.78 -19.38
N ASP A 25 12.72 -3.30 -18.15
CA ASP A 25 11.61 -2.52 -17.61
C ASP A 25 11.42 -1.17 -18.31
N ARG A 26 12.50 -0.53 -18.76
CA ARG A 26 12.45 0.76 -19.48
C ARG A 26 11.70 0.68 -20.80
N ALA A 27 11.70 -0.48 -21.46
CA ALA A 27 11.03 -0.72 -22.72
C ALA A 27 9.52 -0.93 -22.60
N LYS A 28 8.98 -1.01 -21.40
CA LYS A 28 7.55 -1.29 -21.19
C LYS A 28 6.68 -0.10 -21.59
N PRO A 29 5.57 -0.33 -22.32
CA PRO A 29 4.72 0.74 -22.87
C PRO A 29 4.17 1.71 -21.81
N PHE A 30 3.91 1.26 -20.60
CA PHE A 30 3.38 2.12 -19.54
C PHE A 30 4.43 3.11 -19.00
N ARG A 31 5.72 2.92 -19.28
CA ARG A 31 6.79 3.89 -18.97
C ARG A 31 6.73 5.12 -19.87
N LEU A 32 6.11 5.00 -21.04
CA LEU A 32 5.93 6.12 -21.97
C LEU A 32 4.89 7.15 -21.51
N LYS A 33 4.04 6.78 -20.54
CA LYS A 33 3.01 7.67 -19.97
C LYS A 33 3.10 7.66 -18.43
N PRO A 34 4.12 8.30 -17.84
CA PRO A 34 4.37 8.25 -16.40
C PRO A 34 3.19 8.73 -15.54
N ALA A 35 2.41 9.70 -16.03
CA ALA A 35 1.24 10.23 -15.33
C ALA A 35 0.14 9.17 -15.09
N ASN A 36 0.06 8.15 -15.95
CA ASN A 36 -0.90 7.05 -15.80
C ASN A 36 -0.38 5.92 -14.89
N GLY A 37 0.85 6.00 -14.43
CA GLY A 37 1.42 5.01 -13.52
C GLY A 37 0.88 5.16 -12.10
N VAL A 38 1.00 4.09 -11.33
CA VAL A 38 0.67 4.04 -9.90
C VAL A 38 1.84 4.55 -9.05
N GLY A 39 1.56 5.00 -7.82
CA GLY A 39 2.55 5.51 -6.87
C GLY A 39 2.75 7.02 -6.94
N CYS A 40 2.49 7.71 -5.80
CA CYS A 40 2.88 9.10 -5.61
C CYS A 40 4.40 9.24 -5.53
N GLU A 41 5.05 8.30 -4.87
CA GLU A 41 6.49 8.10 -4.89
C GLU A 41 6.80 6.76 -5.55
N ARG A 42 7.89 6.71 -6.33
CA ARG A 42 8.26 5.51 -7.09
C ARG A 42 9.73 5.24 -6.92
N PHE A 43 10.07 4.04 -6.53
CA PHE A 43 11.46 3.63 -6.29
C PHE A 43 11.78 2.35 -7.02
N TYR A 44 13.00 2.26 -7.52
CA TYR A 44 13.65 0.99 -7.76
C TYR A 44 14.39 0.55 -6.51
N LEU A 45 14.24 -0.71 -6.13
CA LEU A 45 15.04 -1.36 -5.09
C LEU A 45 15.94 -2.38 -5.77
N VAL A 46 17.24 -2.20 -5.66
CA VAL A 46 18.26 -2.99 -6.36
C VAL A 46 19.38 -3.40 -5.42
N PRO A 47 20.15 -4.46 -5.73
CA PRO A 47 21.45 -4.69 -5.11
C PRO A 47 22.41 -3.54 -5.43
N SER A 48 23.34 -3.27 -4.52
CA SER A 48 24.31 -2.17 -4.70
C SER A 48 25.04 -2.25 -6.03
N GLY A 49 25.10 -1.13 -6.74
CA GLY A 49 25.84 -0.96 -7.99
C GLY A 49 25.18 -1.52 -9.25
N VAL A 50 23.96 -2.07 -9.17
CA VAL A 50 23.25 -2.60 -10.34
C VAL A 50 22.72 -1.48 -11.25
N VAL A 51 22.28 -0.37 -10.68
CA VAL A 51 21.70 0.78 -11.41
C VAL A 51 22.43 2.06 -10.99
N ARG A 52 22.73 2.91 -11.94
CA ARG A 52 23.28 4.24 -11.69
C ARG A 52 22.15 5.26 -11.59
N ARG A 53 22.38 6.33 -10.82
CA ARG A 53 21.41 7.41 -10.64
C ARG A 53 20.96 8.03 -11.97
N GLU A 54 21.90 8.23 -12.90
CA GLU A 54 21.67 8.85 -14.20
C GLU A 54 20.81 8.00 -15.14
N GLU A 55 20.62 6.73 -14.80
CA GLU A 55 19.82 5.79 -15.59
C GLU A 55 18.37 5.73 -15.14
N LEU A 56 18.03 6.39 -14.03
CA LEU A 56 16.68 6.40 -13.50
C LEU A 56 15.74 7.16 -14.45
N PRO A 57 14.50 6.66 -14.63
CA PRO A 57 13.46 7.46 -15.24
C PRO A 57 13.18 8.71 -14.41
N GLU A 58 12.73 9.76 -15.07
CA GLU A 58 12.37 11.01 -14.40
C GLU A 58 11.36 10.77 -13.25
N GLY A 59 11.63 11.39 -12.11
CA GLY A 59 10.81 11.29 -10.91
C GLY A 59 10.95 10.00 -10.10
N TRP A 60 11.75 9.03 -10.56
CA TRP A 60 12.01 7.80 -9.81
C TRP A 60 13.16 7.96 -8.81
N GLY A 61 12.97 7.36 -7.64
CA GLY A 61 14.02 7.22 -6.64
C GLY A 61 14.77 5.89 -6.76
N LEU A 62 15.90 5.80 -6.06
CA LEU A 62 16.74 4.60 -5.98
C LEU A 62 16.95 4.21 -4.53
N LEU A 63 16.62 2.98 -4.23
CA LEU A 63 16.93 2.28 -3.00
C LEU A 63 17.95 1.20 -3.32
N GLU A 64 19.01 1.10 -2.54
CA GLU A 64 19.97 0.00 -2.65
C GLU A 64 19.92 -0.91 -1.42
N HIS A 65 19.95 -2.19 -1.67
CA HIS A 65 20.18 -3.19 -0.63
C HIS A 65 21.68 -3.42 -0.45
N ARG A 66 22.19 -3.06 0.74
CA ARG A 66 23.59 -3.23 1.15
C ARG A 66 23.66 -3.92 2.51
N ARG A 67 24.38 -5.02 2.62
CA ARG A 67 24.69 -5.70 3.90
C ARG A 67 23.46 -5.85 4.82
N GLY A 68 22.33 -6.28 4.26
CA GLY A 68 21.08 -6.48 5.03
C GLY A 68 20.29 -5.20 5.35
N ARG A 69 20.71 -4.05 4.83
CA ARG A 69 20.01 -2.76 5.01
C ARG A 69 19.57 -2.18 3.67
N ILE A 70 18.52 -1.37 3.70
CA ILE A 70 18.06 -0.60 2.55
C ILE A 70 18.46 0.85 2.77
N GLU A 71 19.20 1.40 1.81
CA GLU A 71 19.67 2.78 1.81
C GLU A 71 19.02 3.56 0.67
N THR A 72 18.59 4.79 0.94
CA THR A 72 18.08 5.70 -0.10
C THR A 72 19.26 6.40 -0.76
N ILE A 73 19.55 6.02 -2.02
CA ILE A 73 20.62 6.61 -2.82
C ILE A 73 20.12 7.85 -3.56
N HIS A 74 18.87 7.82 -4.00
CA HIS A 74 18.23 8.94 -4.65
C HIS A 74 16.77 9.03 -4.22
N PRO A 75 16.28 10.21 -3.77
CA PRO A 75 14.88 10.38 -3.41
C PRO A 75 13.98 10.34 -4.66
N SER A 76 12.75 9.86 -4.49
CA SER A 76 11.71 9.98 -5.52
C SER A 76 11.13 11.39 -5.51
N ALA A 77 10.81 11.92 -6.68
CA ALA A 77 9.92 13.07 -6.77
C ALA A 77 8.48 12.68 -6.36
N LYS A 78 7.71 13.66 -5.87
CA LYS A 78 6.27 13.46 -5.66
C LYS A 78 5.57 13.58 -7.01
N ASN A 79 5.07 12.47 -7.51
CA ASN A 79 4.36 12.40 -8.78
C ASN A 79 2.88 12.73 -8.57
N LEU A 80 2.36 13.71 -9.32
CA LEU A 80 0.92 13.91 -9.41
C LEU A 80 0.31 12.78 -10.24
N ARG A 81 -0.68 12.09 -9.64
CA ARG A 81 -1.39 11.02 -10.32
C ARG A 81 -2.48 11.61 -11.21
N SER A 82 -2.60 11.10 -12.44
CA SER A 82 -3.79 11.33 -13.24
C SER A 82 -5.00 10.59 -12.65
N ALA A 83 -6.22 10.95 -13.06
CA ALA A 83 -7.42 10.20 -12.71
C ALA A 83 -7.31 8.72 -13.10
N THR A 84 -6.64 8.42 -14.22
CA THR A 84 -6.36 7.06 -14.67
C THR A 84 -5.42 6.32 -13.72
N GLY A 85 -4.34 6.96 -13.28
CA GLY A 85 -3.40 6.39 -12.31
C GLY A 85 -4.07 6.09 -10.98
N PHE A 86 -4.90 7.01 -10.48
CA PHE A 86 -5.68 6.82 -9.26
C PHE A 86 -6.65 5.64 -9.39
N ARG A 87 -7.35 5.51 -10.51
CA ARG A 87 -8.26 4.38 -10.77
C ARG A 87 -7.53 3.04 -10.78
N TYR A 88 -6.31 2.98 -11.32
CA TYR A 88 -5.50 1.77 -11.28
C TYR A 88 -5.07 1.41 -9.85
N GLU A 89 -4.69 2.38 -9.03
CA GLU A 89 -4.39 2.14 -7.62
C GLU A 89 -5.61 1.63 -6.84
N MET A 90 -6.77 2.22 -7.06
CA MET A 90 -8.01 1.79 -6.43
C MET A 90 -8.34 0.34 -6.82
N ASN A 91 -8.21 -0.01 -8.10
CA ASN A 91 -8.42 -1.38 -8.55
C ASN A 91 -7.45 -2.38 -7.91
N LEU A 92 -6.18 -2.00 -7.74
CA LEU A 92 -5.19 -2.83 -7.03
C LEU A 92 -5.55 -3.02 -5.56
N LEU A 93 -6.00 -1.96 -4.89
CA LEU A 93 -6.42 -2.01 -3.50
C LEU A 93 -7.64 -2.92 -3.34
N LEU A 94 -8.67 -2.72 -4.15
CA LEU A 94 -9.89 -3.57 -4.12
C LEU A 94 -9.57 -5.04 -4.43
N ALA A 95 -8.70 -5.30 -5.41
CA ALA A 95 -8.27 -6.67 -5.71
C ALA A 95 -7.48 -7.30 -4.56
N SER A 96 -6.74 -6.50 -3.79
CA SER A 96 -6.02 -6.97 -2.60
C SER A 96 -6.98 -7.27 -1.45
N LEU A 97 -7.97 -6.42 -1.21
CA LEU A 97 -9.00 -6.61 -0.19
C LEU A 97 -9.83 -7.86 -0.48
N ARG A 98 -10.25 -8.10 -1.72
CA ARG A 98 -10.96 -9.33 -2.12
C ARG A 98 -10.15 -10.59 -1.84
N ARG A 99 -8.83 -10.55 -2.01
CA ARG A 99 -7.96 -11.69 -1.66
C ARG A 99 -7.84 -11.92 -0.17
N VAL A 100 -7.90 -10.88 0.65
CA VAL A 100 -7.94 -11.00 2.11
C VAL A 100 -9.28 -11.59 2.55
N GLU A 101 -10.40 -11.11 2.02
CA GLU A 101 -11.73 -11.60 2.31
C GLU A 101 -11.88 -13.11 2.07
N VAL A 102 -11.33 -13.63 0.98
CA VAL A 102 -11.31 -15.08 0.68
C VAL A 102 -10.44 -15.88 1.64
N ARG A 103 -9.45 -15.25 2.30
CA ARG A 103 -8.53 -15.92 3.22
C ARG A 103 -8.92 -15.80 4.69
N VAL A 104 -9.86 -14.92 5.03
CA VAL A 104 -10.39 -14.82 6.38
C VAL A 104 -11.41 -15.93 6.56
N GLU A 105 -10.98 -17.04 7.13
CA GLU A 105 -11.91 -18.10 7.53
C GLU A 105 -12.90 -17.53 8.56
N PRO A 106 -14.20 -17.95 8.52
CA PRO A 106 -15.20 -17.52 9.51
C PRO A 106 -14.77 -17.71 10.95
N GLN A 107 -13.92 -18.69 11.22
CA GLN A 107 -13.32 -18.96 12.51
C GLN A 107 -12.43 -17.83 13.02
N SER A 108 -11.68 -17.14 12.15
CA SER A 108 -10.80 -16.03 12.57
C SER A 108 -11.57 -14.79 13.01
N ILE A 109 -12.76 -14.54 12.42
CA ILE A 109 -13.65 -13.46 12.90
C ILE A 109 -14.20 -13.81 14.29
N THR A 110 -14.63 -15.04 14.48
CA THR A 110 -15.13 -15.53 15.78
C THR A 110 -14.03 -15.46 16.85
N ASP A 111 -12.80 -15.84 16.50
CA ASP A 111 -11.66 -15.80 17.41
C ASP A 111 -11.26 -14.36 17.74
N PHE A 112 -11.31 -13.46 16.77
CA PHE A 112 -11.10 -12.02 17.00
C PHE A 112 -12.15 -11.42 17.94
N LEU A 113 -13.43 -11.77 17.74
CA LEU A 113 -14.52 -11.32 18.62
C LEU A 113 -14.37 -11.89 20.03
N LYS A 114 -14.00 -13.16 20.17
CA LYS A 114 -13.71 -13.79 21.46
C LYS A 114 -12.53 -13.11 22.16
N TRP A 115 -11.46 -12.82 21.40
CA TRP A 115 -10.31 -12.10 21.92
C TRP A 115 -10.70 -10.69 22.37
N LYS A 116 -11.43 -9.94 21.55
CA LYS A 116 -11.94 -8.61 21.86
C LYS A 116 -12.76 -8.59 23.14
N ASN A 117 -13.71 -9.54 23.29
CA ASN A 117 -14.54 -9.65 24.48
C ASN A 117 -13.71 -9.98 25.73
N ARG A 118 -12.77 -10.90 25.62
CA ARG A 118 -11.85 -11.25 26.71
C ARG A 118 -10.98 -10.07 27.13
N MET A 119 -10.50 -9.26 26.18
CA MET A 119 -9.73 -8.04 26.50
C MET A 119 -10.59 -6.98 27.17
N ALA A 120 -11.85 -6.83 26.78
CA ALA A 120 -12.80 -5.93 27.43
C ALA A 120 -13.07 -6.35 28.88
N GLU A 121 -13.24 -7.65 29.15
CA GLU A 121 -13.38 -8.19 30.51
C GLU A 121 -12.12 -7.95 31.36
N TYR A 122 -10.93 -8.15 30.77
CA TYR A 122 -9.65 -7.96 31.46
C TYR A 122 -9.42 -6.48 31.84
N ASN A 123 -9.85 -5.54 31.02
CA ASN A 123 -9.73 -4.10 31.23
C ASN A 123 -10.94 -3.48 31.95
N ARG A 124 -11.71 -4.26 32.70
CA ARG A 124 -12.93 -3.79 33.42
C ARG A 124 -13.96 -3.14 32.48
N GLY A 125 -14.10 -3.64 31.27
CA GLY A 125 -15.05 -3.17 30.26
C GLY A 125 -14.53 -2.01 29.39
N THR A 126 -13.32 -1.51 29.60
CA THR A 126 -12.72 -0.51 28.71
C THR A 126 -11.92 -1.17 27.60
N LEU A 127 -12.30 -0.94 26.35
CA LEU A 127 -11.48 -1.34 25.20
C LEU A 127 -10.29 -0.39 25.06
N PRO A 128 -9.12 -0.88 24.61
CA PRO A 128 -8.00 -0.02 24.26
C PRO A 128 -8.42 1.06 23.27
N GLU A 129 -7.85 2.25 23.42
CA GLU A 129 -8.10 3.39 22.53
C GLU A 129 -7.91 2.97 21.05
N GLY A 130 -8.90 3.20 20.20
CA GLY A 130 -8.92 2.79 18.78
C GLY A 130 -9.58 1.43 18.49
N LEU A 131 -10.01 0.67 19.51
CA LEU A 131 -10.79 -0.57 19.35
C LEU A 131 -12.26 -0.42 19.83
N ALA A 132 -12.59 0.68 20.49
CA ALA A 132 -13.97 0.98 20.81
C ALA A 132 -14.72 1.30 19.51
N PRO A 133 -15.88 0.68 19.25
CA PRO A 133 -16.75 1.14 18.17
C PRO A 133 -17.13 2.59 18.46
N ALA A 134 -17.02 3.47 17.48
CA ALA A 134 -17.62 4.78 17.56
C ALA A 134 -19.15 4.55 17.67
N GLU A 135 -19.70 4.79 18.84
CA GLU A 135 -21.14 4.55 19.12
C GLU A 135 -22.06 5.38 18.21
N GLU A 136 -21.53 6.43 17.58
CA GLU A 136 -22.26 7.30 16.66
C GLU A 136 -22.37 6.73 15.22
N GLU A 137 -21.46 5.85 14.79
CA GLU A 137 -21.50 5.34 13.40
C GLU A 137 -22.45 4.14 13.22
N LEU A 138 -22.81 3.44 14.28
CA LEU A 138 -23.71 2.28 14.20
C LEU A 138 -25.18 2.65 14.07
N ASN A 139 -25.57 3.85 14.49
CA ASN A 139 -26.96 4.30 14.43
C ASN A 139 -27.41 4.82 13.06
N VAL A 140 -26.47 5.19 12.19
CA VAL A 140 -26.79 5.72 10.84
C VAL A 140 -27.33 4.63 9.89
N PHE A 141 -27.09 3.36 10.18
CA PHE A 141 -27.52 2.24 9.30
C PHE A 141 -28.77 1.51 9.76
N LEU A 142 -29.40 1.91 10.88
CA LEU A 142 -30.54 1.19 11.48
C LEU A 142 -31.83 1.99 11.57
N GLU A 143 -31.92 3.19 11.01
CA GLU A 143 -33.19 3.87 10.88
C GLU A 143 -33.97 3.27 9.69
N PRO A 144 -35.10 2.55 9.93
CA PRO A 144 -35.96 2.13 8.84
C PRO A 144 -36.60 3.39 8.24
N GLU A 145 -36.49 3.55 6.92
CA GLU A 145 -37.29 4.50 6.18
C GLU A 145 -38.77 4.26 6.51
N VAL A 146 -39.35 5.12 7.31
CA VAL A 146 -40.80 5.15 7.53
C VAL A 146 -41.39 5.81 6.31
N MET A 147 -42.09 4.99 5.49
CA MET A 147 -42.99 5.48 4.46
C MET A 147 -44.18 6.23 5.05
#